data_4dbe0f88003b4fbfe0301db79eefa262
#
_entry.id   4dbe0f88003b4fbfe0301db79eefa262
#
_cell.length_a   1.000
_cell.length_b   1.000
_cell.length_c   1.000
_cell.angle_alpha   90.00
_cell.angle_beta   90.00
_cell.angle_gamma   90.00
#
_symmetry.space_group_name_H-M   'P 1'
#
loop_
_entity.id
_entity.type
_entity.pdbx_description
1 polymer ?
#
loop_
_entity_poly.entity_id
_entity_poly.type
_entity_poly.pdbx_seq_one_letter_code
_entity_poly.pdbx_strand_id
1 'polypeptide(L)'
;AGQCLDEIAETVLLNKTELRIKHKDGFFNLSGIETSIVRKIDNAELSTVQIKALITELFYAIARLICETATELSGLYNTENVVIVGGVASSKTIRNFVKVILDENDYNVSIKFGDSKLSGDNAVGIARLGRLIHTETK
;
A
#
# COMPACT_ATOMS: atom_id res chain seq x y z
N ALA A 1 -12.62 5.39 7.39
CA ALA A 1 -12.90 4.49 6.25
C ALA A 1 -11.82 3.42 6.08
N GLY A 2 -10.52 3.77 5.99
CA GLY A 2 -9.44 2.81 5.74
C GLY A 2 -9.34 1.70 6.78
N GLN A 3 -9.46 2.00 8.05
CA GLN A 3 -9.37 1.01 9.13
C GLN A 3 -10.50 -0.05 9.07
N CYS A 4 -11.72 0.37 8.76
CA CYS A 4 -12.85 -0.55 8.60
C CYS A 4 -12.65 -1.48 7.39
N LEU A 5 -12.10 -0.98 6.29
CA LEU A 5 -11.78 -1.80 5.12
C LEU A 5 -10.65 -2.80 5.41
N ASP A 6 -9.68 -2.41 6.23
CA ASP A 6 -8.58 -3.28 6.68
C ASP A 6 -9.10 -4.49 7.47
N GLU A 7 -10.02 -4.25 8.43
CA GLU A 7 -10.68 -5.30 9.21
C GLU A 7 -11.49 -6.27 8.33
N ILE A 8 -12.14 -5.77 7.28
CA ILE A 8 -12.88 -6.59 6.32
C ILE A 8 -11.92 -7.46 5.50
N ALA A 9 -10.83 -6.90 5.03
CA ALA A 9 -9.85 -7.58 4.20
C ALA A 9 -9.10 -8.70 4.98
N GLU A 10 -8.89 -8.56 6.29
CA GLU A 10 -8.30 -9.59 7.14
C GLU A 10 -9.11 -10.91 7.17
N THR A 11 -10.41 -10.87 6.82
CA THR A 11 -11.31 -12.02 6.91
C THR A 11 -11.30 -12.95 5.70
N VAL A 12 -10.62 -12.57 4.62
CA VAL A 12 -10.62 -13.32 3.34
C VAL A 12 -9.19 -13.70 2.96
N LEU A 13 -8.95 -15.00 2.78
CA LEU A 13 -7.69 -15.50 2.23
C LEU A 13 -7.68 -15.32 0.71
N LEU A 14 -6.76 -14.52 0.22
CA LEU A 14 -6.56 -14.30 -1.22
C LEU A 14 -5.07 -14.40 -1.54
N ASN A 15 -4.74 -15.19 -2.54
CA ASN A 15 -3.34 -15.36 -3.02
C ASN A 15 -3.15 -14.88 -4.46
N LYS A 16 -4.22 -14.42 -5.13
CA LYS A 16 -4.14 -13.92 -6.51
C LYS A 16 -5.16 -12.83 -6.74
N THR A 17 -4.83 -11.88 -7.61
CA THR A 17 -5.76 -10.86 -8.10
C THR A 17 -5.55 -10.63 -9.59
N GLU A 18 -6.64 -10.39 -10.30
CA GLU A 18 -6.63 -9.92 -11.69
C GLU A 18 -6.47 -8.39 -11.77
N LEU A 19 -6.71 -7.68 -10.65
CA LEU A 19 -6.52 -6.25 -10.59
C LEU A 19 -5.04 -5.91 -10.73
N ARG A 20 -4.69 -5.11 -11.74
CA ARG A 20 -3.34 -4.63 -11.98
C ARG A 20 -3.30 -3.11 -11.96
N ILE A 21 -2.35 -2.57 -11.20
CA ILE A 21 -2.08 -1.14 -11.16
C ILE A 21 -0.83 -0.91 -12.03
N LYS A 22 -0.99 -0.11 -13.09
CA LYS A 22 0.15 0.24 -13.94
C LYS A 22 1.09 1.16 -13.20
N HIS A 23 2.37 0.81 -13.19
CA HIS A 23 3.44 1.65 -12.65
C HIS A 23 4.61 1.71 -13.65
N LYS A 24 5.41 2.75 -13.55
CA LYS A 24 6.64 2.93 -14.31
C LYS A 24 7.51 4.00 -13.65
N ASP A 25 8.80 3.75 -13.52
CA ASP A 25 9.79 4.67 -12.96
C ASP A 25 9.40 5.21 -11.57
N GLY A 26 8.79 4.36 -10.73
CA GLY A 26 8.28 4.72 -9.40
C GLY A 26 6.96 5.47 -9.38
N PHE A 27 6.38 5.79 -10.53
CA PHE A 27 5.06 6.43 -10.65
C PHE A 27 3.98 5.40 -10.94
N PHE A 28 2.79 5.59 -10.37
CA PHE A 28 1.64 4.71 -10.60
C PHE A 28 0.35 5.51 -10.76
N ASN A 29 -0.61 4.92 -11.47
CA ASN A 29 -1.91 5.55 -11.72
C ASN A 29 -3.04 4.69 -11.13
N LEU A 30 -3.71 5.23 -10.12
CA LEU A 30 -4.83 4.58 -9.45
C LEU A 30 -6.19 4.78 -10.13
N SER A 31 -6.32 5.75 -11.05
CA SER A 31 -7.60 6.08 -11.70
C SER A 31 -8.19 4.89 -12.48
N GLY A 32 -7.33 4.05 -13.07
CA GLY A 32 -7.77 2.88 -13.80
C GLY A 32 -8.39 1.81 -12.90
N ILE A 33 -7.81 1.59 -11.72
CA ILE A 33 -8.35 0.62 -10.76
C ILE A 33 -9.63 1.14 -10.10
N GLU A 34 -9.68 2.44 -9.77
CA GLU A 34 -10.88 3.09 -9.27
C GLU A 34 -12.05 2.90 -10.25
N THR A 35 -11.85 3.25 -11.52
CA THR A 35 -12.86 3.07 -12.57
C THR A 35 -13.29 1.60 -12.71
N SER A 36 -12.36 0.66 -12.62
CA SER A 36 -12.65 -0.77 -12.70
C SER A 36 -13.52 -1.25 -11.53
N ILE A 37 -13.20 -0.79 -10.32
CA ILE A 37 -13.96 -1.13 -9.11
C ILE A 37 -15.36 -0.52 -9.15
N VAL A 38 -15.48 0.77 -9.48
CA VAL A 38 -16.77 1.45 -9.60
C VAL A 38 -17.66 0.72 -10.60
N ARG A 39 -17.14 0.38 -11.77
CA ARG A 39 -17.91 -0.39 -12.78
C ARG A 39 -18.35 -1.77 -12.27
N LYS A 40 -17.52 -2.46 -11.50
CA LYS A 40 -17.89 -3.77 -10.90
C LYS A 40 -19.04 -3.59 -9.89
N ILE A 41 -19.04 -2.50 -9.13
CA ILE A 41 -20.09 -2.19 -8.14
C ILE A 41 -21.37 -1.78 -8.85
N ASP A 42 -21.30 -0.89 -9.83
CA ASP A 42 -22.47 -0.32 -10.51
C ASP A 42 -23.19 -1.32 -11.43
N ASN A 43 -22.44 -2.27 -12.00
CA ASN A 43 -22.99 -3.23 -12.98
C ASN A 43 -23.50 -4.54 -12.37
N ALA A 44 -23.36 -4.75 -11.06
CA ALA A 44 -23.79 -5.98 -10.40
C ALA A 44 -24.35 -5.69 -9.01
N GLU A 45 -25.47 -6.34 -8.67
CA GLU A 45 -25.90 -6.45 -7.27
C GLU A 45 -24.96 -7.40 -6.53
N LEU A 46 -23.85 -6.83 -6.01
CA LEU A 46 -22.84 -7.62 -5.30
C LEU A 46 -23.36 -8.06 -3.92
N SER A 47 -23.27 -9.34 -3.65
CA SER A 47 -23.46 -9.86 -2.30
C SER A 47 -22.37 -9.37 -1.35
N THR A 48 -22.65 -9.41 -0.05
CA THR A 48 -21.65 -9.03 0.99
C THR A 48 -20.34 -9.81 0.84
N VAL A 49 -20.40 -11.08 0.44
CA VAL A 49 -19.21 -11.93 0.23
C VAL A 49 -18.38 -11.40 -0.95
N GLN A 50 -19.04 -11.04 -2.05
CA GLN A 50 -18.37 -10.50 -3.25
C GLN A 50 -17.75 -9.12 -2.97
N ILE A 51 -18.40 -8.27 -2.17
CA ILE A 51 -17.85 -6.98 -1.75
C ILE A 51 -16.59 -7.20 -0.90
N LYS A 52 -16.63 -8.12 0.08
CA LYS A 52 -15.45 -8.46 0.89
C LYS A 52 -14.30 -8.98 0.03
N ALA A 53 -14.58 -9.88 -0.90
CA ALA A 53 -13.58 -10.40 -1.82
C ALA A 53 -12.96 -9.27 -2.67
N LEU A 54 -13.76 -8.35 -3.19
CA LEU A 54 -13.29 -7.20 -3.97
C LEU A 54 -12.38 -6.26 -3.16
N ILE A 55 -12.74 -6.00 -1.89
CA ILE A 55 -11.90 -5.21 -0.97
C ILE A 55 -10.55 -5.91 -0.76
N THR A 56 -10.56 -7.22 -0.48
CA THR A 56 -9.34 -7.99 -0.28
C THR A 56 -8.48 -8.02 -1.55
N GLU A 57 -9.11 -8.18 -2.72
CA GLU A 57 -8.44 -8.13 -4.02
C GLU A 57 -7.75 -6.78 -4.26
N LEU A 58 -8.39 -5.67 -3.88
CA LEU A 58 -7.80 -4.34 -3.96
C LEU A 58 -6.57 -4.20 -3.05
N PHE A 59 -6.67 -4.66 -1.79
CA PHE A 59 -5.55 -4.61 -0.85
C PHE A 59 -4.36 -5.44 -1.32
N TYR A 60 -4.63 -6.62 -1.90
CA TYR A 60 -3.59 -7.45 -2.50
C TYR A 60 -2.95 -6.77 -3.72
N ALA A 61 -3.74 -6.12 -4.59
CA ALA A 61 -3.23 -5.37 -5.74
C ALA A 61 -2.32 -4.21 -5.31
N ILE A 62 -2.68 -3.50 -4.22
CA ILE A 62 -1.85 -2.44 -3.65
C ILE A 62 -0.55 -3.01 -3.06
N ALA A 63 -0.62 -4.13 -2.33
CA ALA A 63 0.57 -4.78 -1.78
C ALA A 63 1.54 -5.23 -2.90
N ARG A 64 1.00 -5.79 -3.98
CA ARG A 64 1.79 -6.16 -5.15
C ARG A 64 2.43 -4.95 -5.83
N LEU A 65 1.68 -3.86 -6.01
CA LEU A 65 2.23 -2.60 -6.52
C LEU A 65 3.41 -2.11 -5.67
N ILE A 66 3.29 -2.18 -4.35
CA ILE A 66 4.37 -1.81 -3.42
C ILE A 66 5.61 -2.65 -3.68
N CYS A 67 5.48 -3.99 -3.79
CA CYS A 67 6.62 -4.88 -4.05
C CYS A 67 7.26 -4.61 -5.41
N GLU A 68 6.46 -4.51 -6.47
CA GLU A 68 6.91 -4.26 -7.83
C GLU A 68 7.64 -2.90 -7.93
N THR A 69 7.05 -1.84 -7.38
CA THR A 69 7.65 -0.49 -7.39
C THR A 69 8.91 -0.44 -6.53
N ALA A 70 8.90 -1.07 -5.35
CA ALA A 70 10.09 -1.12 -4.49
C ALA A 70 11.26 -1.84 -5.19
N THR A 71 10.98 -2.92 -5.91
CA THR A 71 11.99 -3.66 -6.69
C THR A 71 12.54 -2.81 -7.84
N GLU A 72 11.68 -2.13 -8.57
CA GLU A 72 12.06 -1.22 -9.64
C GLU A 72 12.97 -0.08 -9.13
N LEU A 73 12.57 0.58 -8.04
CA LEU A 73 13.35 1.66 -7.43
C LEU A 73 14.65 1.15 -6.80
N SER A 74 14.65 -0.05 -6.22
CA SER A 74 15.85 -0.72 -5.71
C SER A 74 16.91 -0.86 -6.81
N GLY A 75 16.51 -1.33 -7.99
CA GLY A 75 17.40 -1.43 -9.15
C GLY A 75 17.84 -0.06 -9.67
N LEU A 76 16.93 0.91 -9.76
CA LEU A 76 17.22 2.24 -10.29
C LEU A 76 18.23 3.01 -9.41
N TYR A 77 18.08 2.91 -8.09
CA TYR A 77 18.92 3.64 -7.12
C TYR A 77 20.04 2.79 -6.52
N ASN A 78 20.20 1.56 -6.98
CA ASN A 78 21.20 0.61 -6.46
C ASN A 78 21.16 0.49 -4.93
N THR A 79 19.96 0.26 -4.37
CA THR A 79 19.71 0.11 -2.94
C THR A 79 18.84 -1.10 -2.66
N GLU A 80 19.19 -1.90 -1.67
CA GLU A 80 18.40 -3.06 -1.26
C GLU A 80 17.31 -2.71 -0.24
N ASN A 81 17.37 -1.51 0.35
CA ASN A 81 16.47 -1.12 1.43
C ASN A 81 15.48 -0.05 0.98
N VAL A 82 14.19 -0.36 1.10
CA VAL A 82 13.08 0.56 0.82
C VAL A 82 12.23 0.74 2.08
N VAL A 83 11.94 1.98 2.43
CA VAL A 83 11.08 2.31 3.58
C VAL A 83 9.75 2.85 3.09
N ILE A 84 8.66 2.22 3.52
CA ILE A 84 7.30 2.63 3.18
C ILE A 84 6.66 3.32 4.39
N VAL A 85 6.15 4.52 4.18
CA VAL A 85 5.49 5.35 5.20
C VAL A 85 4.14 5.87 4.70
N GLY A 86 3.31 6.39 5.59
CA GLY A 86 2.01 6.97 5.24
C GLY A 86 0.83 6.08 5.64
N GLY A 87 -0.39 6.59 5.43
CA GLY A 87 -1.62 5.96 5.89
C GLY A 87 -1.85 4.56 5.33
N VAL A 88 -1.59 4.33 4.05
CA VAL A 88 -1.69 3.01 3.40
C VAL A 88 -0.70 2.03 4.01
N ALA A 89 0.51 2.49 4.31
CA ALA A 89 1.55 1.68 4.95
C ALA A 89 1.23 1.30 6.42
N SER A 90 0.22 1.91 7.04
CA SER A 90 -0.23 1.54 8.39
C SER A 90 -1.16 0.31 8.40
N SER A 91 -1.74 -0.06 7.25
CA SER A 91 -2.62 -1.22 7.10
C SER A 91 -1.90 -2.52 7.43
N LYS A 92 -2.46 -3.29 8.37
CA LYS A 92 -1.94 -4.61 8.74
C LYS A 92 -2.08 -5.60 7.60
N THR A 93 -3.21 -5.55 6.91
CA THR A 93 -3.50 -6.46 5.79
C THR A 93 -2.53 -6.24 4.62
N ILE A 94 -2.25 -4.97 4.26
CA ILE A 94 -1.26 -4.66 3.22
C ILE A 94 0.13 -5.14 3.62
N ARG A 95 0.56 -4.92 4.87
CA ARG A 95 1.85 -5.40 5.39
C ARG A 95 1.96 -6.92 5.32
N ASN A 96 0.89 -7.64 5.68
CA ASN A 96 0.85 -9.10 5.60
C ASN A 96 0.95 -9.58 4.15
N PHE A 97 0.19 -8.97 3.23
CA PHE A 97 0.27 -9.32 1.82
C PHE A 97 1.64 -9.00 1.21
N VAL A 98 2.25 -7.87 1.55
CA VAL A 98 3.63 -7.56 1.11
C VAL A 98 4.60 -8.65 1.56
N LYS A 99 4.50 -9.10 2.82
CA LYS A 99 5.33 -10.20 3.34
C LYS A 99 5.12 -11.48 2.55
N VAL A 100 3.87 -11.91 2.35
CA VAL A 100 3.54 -13.11 1.56
C VAL A 100 4.08 -13.01 0.14
N ILE A 101 3.88 -11.86 -0.52
CA ILE A 101 4.35 -11.64 -1.89
C ILE A 101 5.88 -11.69 -1.98
N LEU A 102 6.60 -11.14 -1.01
CA LEU A 102 8.07 -11.20 -0.95
C LEU A 102 8.55 -12.64 -0.69
N ASP A 103 7.87 -13.38 0.18
CA ASP A 103 8.23 -14.77 0.50
C ASP A 103 7.96 -15.74 -0.68
N GLU A 104 6.94 -15.44 -1.51
CA GLU A 104 6.57 -16.26 -2.68
C GLU A 104 7.33 -15.93 -3.97
N ASN A 105 8.04 -14.81 -4.00
CA ASN A 105 8.75 -14.34 -5.19
C ASN A 105 10.18 -13.93 -4.83
N ASP A 106 11.12 -14.17 -5.75
CA ASP A 106 12.53 -13.82 -5.57
C ASP A 106 12.80 -12.32 -5.78
N TYR A 107 12.11 -11.48 -5.01
CA TYR A 107 12.37 -10.04 -5.01
C TYR A 107 13.63 -9.73 -4.19
N ASN A 108 14.65 -9.18 -4.84
CA ASN A 108 15.89 -8.78 -4.15
C ASN A 108 15.75 -7.38 -3.52
N VAL A 109 14.77 -7.20 -2.65
CA VAL A 109 14.50 -5.94 -1.95
C VAL A 109 14.02 -6.17 -0.53
N SER A 110 14.57 -5.40 0.41
CA SER A 110 14.14 -5.37 1.81
C SER A 110 13.16 -4.22 2.02
N ILE A 111 11.89 -4.53 2.22
CA ILE A 111 10.84 -3.54 2.48
C ILE A 111 10.63 -3.40 3.99
N LYS A 112 10.81 -2.20 4.50
CA LYS A 112 10.55 -1.84 5.90
C LYS A 112 9.39 -0.86 5.97
N PHE A 113 8.49 -1.10 6.90
CA PHE A 113 7.37 -0.19 7.15
C PHE A 113 7.68 0.70 8.36
N GLY A 114 7.36 1.97 8.24
CA GLY A 114 7.39 2.89 9.37
C GLY A 114 6.41 2.48 10.48
N ASP A 115 6.59 3.05 11.68
CA ASP A 115 5.66 2.82 12.78
C ASP A 115 4.24 3.27 12.39
N SER A 116 3.27 2.37 12.52
CA SER A 116 1.88 2.62 12.16
C SER A 116 1.26 3.79 12.95
N LYS A 117 1.71 3.99 14.19
CA LYS A 117 1.27 5.11 15.05
C LYS A 117 1.73 6.47 14.53
N LEU A 118 2.85 6.49 13.78
CA LEU A 118 3.44 7.69 13.20
C LEU A 118 3.12 7.85 11.71
N SER A 119 2.46 6.86 11.11
CA SER A 119 2.18 6.82 9.67
C SER A 119 0.87 7.53 9.28
N GLY A 120 0.11 8.02 10.25
CA GLY A 120 -1.10 8.81 10.01
C GLY A 120 -0.79 10.27 9.69
N ASP A 121 -1.40 11.17 10.43
CA ASP A 121 -1.15 12.61 10.31
C ASP A 121 0.28 12.95 10.79
N ASN A 122 1.09 13.53 9.90
CA ASN A 122 2.49 13.88 10.19
C ASN A 122 2.65 15.27 10.83
N ALA A 123 1.61 15.79 11.48
CA ALA A 123 1.64 17.10 12.14
C ALA A 123 2.80 17.20 13.15
N VAL A 124 3.08 16.13 13.90
CA VAL A 124 4.19 16.07 14.87
C VAL A 124 5.55 16.17 14.16
N GLY A 125 5.73 15.52 13.02
CA GLY A 125 6.97 15.59 12.22
C GLY A 125 7.21 16.99 11.69
N ILE A 126 6.20 17.64 11.14
CA ILE A 126 6.26 19.03 10.66
C ILE A 126 6.54 20.00 11.80
N ALA A 127 5.89 19.85 12.96
CA ALA A 127 6.16 20.68 14.14
C ALA A 127 7.62 20.54 14.64
N ARG A 128 8.17 19.30 14.62
CA ARG A 128 9.59 19.07 14.96
C ARG A 128 10.54 19.72 13.96
N LEU A 129 10.29 19.60 12.67
CA LEU A 129 11.09 20.28 11.64
C LEU A 129 11.04 21.80 11.79
N GLY A 130 9.87 22.38 11.99
CA GLY A 130 9.70 23.81 12.26
C GLY A 130 10.49 24.26 13.48
N ARG A 131 10.49 23.48 14.56
CA ARG A 131 11.31 23.78 15.77
C ARG A 131 12.82 23.75 15.47
N LEU A 132 13.31 22.73 14.74
CA LEU A 132 14.72 22.61 14.38
C LEU A 132 15.18 23.82 13.54
N ILE A 133 14.45 24.16 12.50
CA ILE A 133 14.76 25.31 11.65
C ILE A 133 14.79 26.62 12.46
N HIS A 134 13.81 26.80 13.37
CA HIS A 134 13.75 27.99 14.21
C HIS A 134 14.91 28.09 15.20
N THR A 135 15.43 26.96 15.70
CA THR A 135 16.58 26.96 16.63
C THR A 135 17.93 27.16 15.93
N GLU A 136 18.06 26.77 14.66
CA GLU A 136 19.28 26.96 13.87
C GLU A 136 19.39 28.38 13.27
N THR A 137 18.29 29.14 13.24
CA THR A 137 18.28 30.53 12.71
C THR A 137 18.54 31.61 13.78
N LYS A 138 18.79 31.21 15.00
CA LYS A 138 19.20 32.09 16.12
C LYS A 138 20.68 31.90 16.48
#